data_350ada91933eeef312e19f00b146f69d
#
_entry.id   350ada91933eeef312e19f00b146f69d
#
_cell.length_a   1.000
_cell.length_b   1.000
_cell.length_c   1.000
_cell.angle_alpha   90.00
_cell.angle_beta   90.00
_cell.angle_gamma   90.00
#
_symmetry.space_group_name_H-M   'P 1'
#
loop_
_entity.id
_entity.type
_entity.pdbx_description
1 polymer ?
#
loop_
_entity_poly.entity_id
_entity_poly.type
_entity_poly.pdbx_seq_one_letter_code
_entity_poly.pdbx_strand_id
1 'polypeptide(L)'
;MNEKQITVTAPLLPNLEEFNSLLKEIWDSKWITNNGSFHKQLEKELAEYLKVPYISLFTNGTLPLLTALQALRITGEVITTPYSFVATTHCIWWSGCKPVFVDIDPATGNIDPDKIEAVITHKTTAIMPVHVYGKPCDTDRIQAIADK
;
A
#
# COMPACT_ATOMS: atom_id res chain seq x y z
N MET A 1 20.91 -21.66 -28.80
CA MET A 1 20.97 -20.34 -28.14
C MET A 1 19.75 -20.24 -27.24
N ASN A 2 19.91 -20.25 -25.92
CA ASN A 2 18.78 -20.05 -25.02
C ASN A 2 18.35 -18.59 -25.13
N GLU A 3 17.23 -18.33 -25.77
CA GLU A 3 16.62 -17.02 -25.72
C GLU A 3 16.32 -16.67 -24.26
N LYS A 4 16.92 -15.59 -23.79
CA LYS A 4 16.69 -15.10 -22.42
C LYS A 4 15.24 -14.61 -22.35
N GLN A 5 14.36 -15.39 -21.72
CA GLN A 5 12.96 -15.02 -21.55
C GLN A 5 12.85 -13.71 -20.76
N ILE A 6 12.26 -12.70 -21.35
CA ILE A 6 11.95 -11.44 -20.67
C ILE A 6 10.61 -11.63 -19.98
N THR A 7 10.63 -11.61 -18.65
CA THR A 7 9.41 -11.71 -17.85
C THR A 7 8.90 -10.31 -17.47
N VAL A 8 7.57 -10.17 -17.31
CA VAL A 8 6.95 -8.90 -16.88
C VAL A 8 7.35 -8.55 -15.45
N THR A 9 7.51 -9.57 -14.61
CA THR A 9 7.98 -9.43 -13.24
C THR A 9 9.00 -10.51 -12.94
N ALA A 10 10.03 -10.16 -12.17
CA ALA A 10 10.98 -11.12 -11.63
C ALA A 10 11.19 -10.80 -10.15
N PRO A 11 11.03 -11.77 -9.24
CA PRO A 11 11.28 -11.53 -7.82
C PRO A 11 12.78 -11.30 -7.58
N LEU A 12 13.09 -10.31 -6.74
CA LEU A 12 14.42 -10.17 -6.17
C LEU A 12 14.50 -11.13 -4.96
N LEU A 13 15.30 -12.17 -5.10
CA LEU A 13 15.50 -13.13 -4.03
C LEU A 13 16.81 -12.84 -3.30
N PRO A 14 16.87 -13.07 -1.98
CA PRO A 14 18.12 -13.00 -1.23
C PRO A 14 19.08 -14.13 -1.63
N ASN A 15 20.32 -14.04 -1.18
CA ASN A 15 21.23 -15.18 -1.26
C ASN A 15 20.66 -16.36 -0.46
N LEU A 16 20.65 -17.55 -1.08
CA LEU A 16 20.00 -18.73 -0.49
C LEU A 16 20.75 -19.21 0.79
N GLU A 17 22.06 -19.09 0.85
CA GLU A 17 22.84 -19.50 2.02
C GLU A 17 22.58 -18.57 3.22
N GLU A 18 22.54 -17.26 2.98
CA GLU A 18 22.19 -16.26 3.98
C GLU A 18 20.74 -16.49 4.47
N PHE A 19 19.80 -16.70 3.57
CA PHE A 19 18.41 -17.01 3.93
C PHE A 19 18.32 -18.27 4.78
N ASN A 20 19.03 -19.34 4.42
CA ASN A 20 19.02 -20.59 5.19
C ASN A 20 19.63 -20.41 6.59
N SER A 21 20.63 -19.54 6.77
CA SER A 21 21.16 -19.24 8.11
C SER A 21 20.12 -18.60 9.01
N LEU A 22 19.39 -17.61 8.50
CA LEU A 22 18.28 -16.96 9.22
C LEU A 22 17.15 -17.95 9.53
N LEU A 23 16.82 -18.81 8.56
CA LEU A 23 15.79 -19.84 8.75
C LEU A 23 16.17 -20.81 9.86
N LYS A 24 17.48 -21.18 9.98
CA LYS A 24 17.96 -22.03 11.06
C LYS A 24 17.76 -21.38 12.44
N GLU A 25 18.02 -20.07 12.56
CA GLU A 25 17.78 -19.35 13.81
C GLU A 25 16.30 -19.38 14.22
N ILE A 26 15.37 -19.22 13.25
CA ILE A 26 13.92 -19.37 13.50
C ILE A 26 13.61 -20.78 13.99
N TRP A 27 14.22 -21.81 13.36
CA TRP A 27 13.99 -23.20 13.71
C TRP A 27 14.48 -23.53 15.12
N ASP A 28 15.67 -23.04 15.46
CA ASP A 28 16.28 -23.25 16.78
C ASP A 28 15.48 -22.54 17.90
N SER A 29 14.91 -21.36 17.59
CA SER A 29 14.06 -20.60 18.53
C SER A 29 12.71 -21.27 18.79
N LYS A 30 12.24 -22.13 17.89
CA LYS A 30 10.89 -22.73 17.86
C LYS A 30 9.74 -21.72 17.86
N TRP A 31 10.02 -20.47 17.57
CA TRP A 31 9.01 -19.41 17.46
C TRP A 31 8.67 -19.17 15.99
N ILE A 32 7.62 -19.84 15.53
CA ILE A 32 7.17 -19.82 14.12
C ILE A 32 5.82 -19.11 13.94
N THR A 33 5.35 -18.41 14.97
CA THR A 33 4.11 -17.61 14.91
C THR A 33 4.42 -16.14 14.69
N ASN A 34 3.43 -15.27 14.93
CA ASN A 34 3.56 -13.83 14.80
C ASN A 34 4.54 -13.20 15.79
N ASN A 35 5.01 -12.01 15.47
CA ASN A 35 5.84 -11.17 16.36
C ASN A 35 7.16 -11.82 16.79
N GLY A 36 7.79 -12.61 15.91
CA GLY A 36 9.10 -13.21 16.12
C GLY A 36 10.25 -12.20 16.09
N SER A 37 11.48 -12.68 16.34
CA SER A 37 12.69 -11.83 16.39
C SER A 37 12.90 -11.04 15.11
N PHE A 38 12.87 -11.69 13.96
CA PHE A 38 13.08 -11.04 12.65
C PHE A 38 11.94 -10.08 12.28
N HIS A 39 10.71 -10.36 12.68
CA HIS A 39 9.60 -9.42 12.51
C HIS A 39 9.88 -8.12 13.27
N LYS A 40 10.26 -8.20 14.53
CA LYS A 40 10.61 -7.02 15.37
C LYS A 40 11.82 -6.26 14.85
N GLN A 41 12.83 -7.01 14.38
CA GLN A 41 14.02 -6.41 13.80
C GLN A 41 13.67 -5.63 12.52
N LEU A 42 12.86 -6.22 11.63
CA LEU A 42 12.44 -5.56 10.40
C LEU A 42 11.60 -4.31 10.68
N GLU A 43 10.66 -4.37 11.64
CA GLU A 43 9.90 -3.18 12.06
C GLU A 43 10.82 -2.05 12.53
N LYS A 44 11.80 -2.37 13.37
CA LYS A 44 12.77 -1.40 13.88
C LYS A 44 13.59 -0.79 12.75
N GLU A 45 14.20 -1.61 11.92
CA GLU A 45 15.07 -1.16 10.81
C GLU A 45 14.29 -0.32 9.78
N LEU A 46 13.06 -0.71 9.46
CA LEU A 46 12.21 0.06 8.56
C LEU A 46 11.77 1.39 9.18
N ALA A 47 11.44 1.42 10.47
CA ALA A 47 11.09 2.67 11.15
C ALA A 47 12.27 3.66 11.15
N GLU A 48 13.49 3.17 11.40
CA GLU A 48 14.71 3.97 11.34
C GLU A 48 15.01 4.45 9.91
N TYR A 49 14.90 3.56 8.92
CA TYR A 49 15.13 3.88 7.51
C TYR A 49 14.15 4.92 6.97
N LEU A 50 12.86 4.75 7.26
CA LEU A 50 11.79 5.65 6.82
C LEU A 50 11.65 6.89 7.70
N LYS A 51 12.36 6.95 8.84
CA LYS A 51 12.29 8.04 9.84
C LYS A 51 10.86 8.27 10.33
N VAL A 52 10.13 7.21 10.56
CA VAL A 52 8.76 7.24 11.10
C VAL A 52 8.73 6.69 12.52
N PRO A 53 7.89 7.25 13.42
CA PRO A 53 7.85 6.80 14.81
C PRO A 53 7.18 5.44 14.99
N TYR A 54 6.32 5.05 14.06
CA TYR A 54 5.56 3.80 14.13
C TYR A 54 5.48 3.15 12.76
N ILE A 55 5.55 1.83 12.75
CA ILE A 55 5.34 1.00 11.57
C ILE A 55 4.65 -0.31 11.96
N SER A 56 3.89 -0.87 11.06
CA SER A 56 3.28 -2.18 11.23
C SER A 56 3.49 -3.01 9.97
N LEU A 57 3.93 -4.24 10.13
CA LEU A 57 4.17 -5.16 9.03
C LEU A 57 2.92 -6.00 8.73
N PHE A 58 2.66 -6.21 7.46
CA PHE A 58 1.58 -7.04 6.95
C PHE A 58 2.11 -8.04 5.92
N THR A 59 1.43 -9.14 5.75
CA THR A 59 1.81 -10.19 4.78
C THR A 59 1.62 -9.79 3.32
N ASN A 60 0.84 -8.75 3.07
CA ASN A 60 0.56 -8.22 1.73
C ASN A 60 -0.04 -6.81 1.83
N GLY A 61 -0.13 -6.10 0.69
CA GLY A 61 -0.63 -4.71 0.64
C GLY A 61 -2.15 -4.57 0.82
N THR A 62 -2.94 -5.63 0.69
CA THR A 62 -4.40 -5.58 0.83
C THR A 62 -4.82 -5.40 2.29
N LEU A 63 -4.17 -6.13 3.20
CA LEU A 63 -4.50 -6.09 4.63
C LEU A 63 -4.27 -4.72 5.29
N PRO A 64 -3.16 -3.98 5.03
CA PRO A 64 -3.00 -2.65 5.59
C PRO A 64 -4.05 -1.66 5.09
N LEU A 65 -4.48 -1.76 3.83
CA LEU A 65 -5.56 -0.91 3.30
C LEU A 65 -6.88 -1.15 4.04
N LEU A 66 -7.28 -2.42 4.22
CA LEU A 66 -8.45 -2.78 5.01
C LEU A 66 -8.32 -2.31 6.46
N THR A 67 -7.17 -2.57 7.07
CA THR A 67 -6.93 -2.18 8.47
C THR A 67 -6.96 -0.66 8.65
N ALA A 68 -6.38 0.09 7.72
CA ALA A 68 -6.39 1.55 7.77
C ALA A 68 -7.81 2.11 7.67
N LEU A 69 -8.61 1.64 6.71
CA LEU A 69 -10.00 2.07 6.57
C LEU A 69 -10.83 1.79 7.83
N GLN A 70 -10.63 0.63 8.45
CA GLN A 70 -11.32 0.24 9.68
C GLN A 70 -10.82 1.02 10.90
N ALA A 71 -9.50 1.17 11.06
CA ALA A 71 -8.90 1.90 12.18
C ALA A 71 -9.31 3.38 12.18
N LEU A 72 -9.38 3.98 11.02
CA LEU A 72 -9.84 5.36 10.82
C LEU A 72 -11.37 5.48 10.80
N ARG A 73 -12.09 4.36 10.91
CA ARG A 73 -13.57 4.31 10.86
C ARG A 73 -14.16 5.00 9.64
N ILE A 74 -13.51 4.83 8.49
CA ILE A 74 -13.97 5.40 7.22
C ILE A 74 -15.30 4.77 6.84
N THR A 75 -16.25 5.61 6.44
CA THR A 75 -17.59 5.22 5.99
C THR A 75 -17.99 6.09 4.79
N GLY A 76 -19.08 5.74 4.13
CA GLY A 76 -19.61 6.57 3.01
C GLY A 76 -18.81 6.40 1.73
N GLU A 77 -18.34 7.49 1.13
CA GLU A 77 -17.65 7.48 -0.16
C GLU A 77 -16.16 7.71 0.01
N VAL A 78 -15.37 6.90 -0.70
CA VAL A 78 -13.90 7.01 -0.77
C VAL A 78 -13.49 7.27 -2.21
N ILE A 79 -12.86 8.42 -2.45
CA ILE A 79 -12.35 8.80 -3.78
C ILE A 79 -11.05 8.06 -4.05
N THR A 80 -10.95 7.45 -5.23
CA THR A 80 -9.75 6.76 -5.71
C THR A 80 -9.67 6.81 -7.24
N THR A 81 -8.71 6.10 -7.83
CA THR A 81 -8.57 5.98 -9.29
C THR A 81 -8.86 4.56 -9.76
N PRO A 82 -9.43 4.37 -10.98
CA PRO A 82 -9.55 3.04 -11.58
C PRO A 82 -8.22 2.47 -12.08
N TYR A 83 -7.19 3.30 -12.27
CA TYR A 83 -5.87 2.87 -12.72
C TYR A 83 -5.02 2.44 -11.54
N SER A 84 -5.31 1.25 -11.04
CA SER A 84 -4.69 0.66 -9.85
C SER A 84 -4.84 -0.86 -9.87
N PHE A 85 -4.12 -1.54 -8.98
CA PHE A 85 -4.41 -2.94 -8.68
C PHE A 85 -5.78 -3.04 -8.01
N VAL A 86 -6.52 -4.09 -8.35
CA VAL A 86 -7.91 -4.30 -7.92
C VAL A 86 -8.13 -4.23 -6.41
N ALA A 87 -7.10 -4.55 -5.61
CA ALA A 87 -7.18 -4.49 -4.15
C ALA A 87 -7.58 -3.11 -3.61
N THR A 88 -7.18 -2.01 -4.27
CA THR A 88 -7.57 -0.66 -3.86
C THR A 88 -9.10 -0.52 -3.81
N THR A 89 -9.78 -0.86 -4.89
CA THR A 89 -11.24 -0.80 -4.98
C THR A 89 -11.92 -1.83 -4.07
N HIS A 90 -11.39 -3.06 -4.03
CA HIS A 90 -11.95 -4.11 -3.19
C HIS A 90 -11.87 -3.78 -1.70
N CYS A 91 -10.77 -3.20 -1.22
CA CYS A 91 -10.64 -2.80 0.18
C CYS A 91 -11.70 -1.77 0.58
N ILE A 92 -11.96 -0.78 -0.29
CA ILE A 92 -13.00 0.21 -0.09
C ILE A 92 -14.37 -0.47 0.02
N TRP A 93 -14.69 -1.32 -0.94
CA TRP A 93 -15.98 -2.01 -0.99
C TRP A 93 -16.18 -2.99 0.16
N TRP A 94 -15.16 -3.80 0.49
CA TRP A 94 -15.22 -4.74 1.62
C TRP A 94 -15.30 -4.06 2.98
N SER A 95 -14.85 -2.82 3.07
CA SER A 95 -15.03 -1.99 4.27
C SER A 95 -16.41 -1.34 4.37
N GLY A 96 -17.34 -1.67 3.47
CA GLY A 96 -18.69 -1.11 3.44
C GLY A 96 -18.76 0.31 2.87
N CYS A 97 -17.67 0.80 2.26
CA CYS A 97 -17.60 2.10 1.62
C CYS A 97 -17.92 2.01 0.12
N LYS A 98 -18.32 3.12 -0.47
CA LYS A 98 -18.56 3.24 -1.90
C LYS A 98 -17.31 3.86 -2.57
N PRO A 99 -16.64 3.16 -3.50
CA PRO A 99 -15.57 3.76 -4.28
C PRO A 99 -16.15 4.80 -5.27
N VAL A 100 -15.50 5.96 -5.32
CA VAL A 100 -15.77 7.02 -6.29
C VAL A 100 -14.52 7.21 -7.13
N PHE A 101 -14.64 7.01 -8.43
CA PHE A 101 -13.47 7.03 -9.31
C PHE A 101 -13.23 8.41 -9.89
N VAL A 102 -11.96 8.81 -9.85
CA VAL A 102 -11.41 9.97 -10.53
C VAL A 102 -10.37 9.50 -11.54
N ASP A 103 -10.42 10.06 -12.73
CA ASP A 103 -9.49 9.74 -13.80
C ASP A 103 -8.06 10.16 -13.47
N ILE A 104 -7.12 9.62 -14.20
CA ILE A 104 -5.69 9.91 -14.04
C ILE A 104 -5.25 11.11 -14.89
N ASP A 105 -4.15 11.71 -14.47
CA ASP A 105 -3.32 12.53 -15.34
C ASP A 105 -2.50 11.60 -16.25
N PRO A 106 -2.67 11.66 -17.59
CA PRO A 106 -1.99 10.75 -18.51
C PRO A 106 -0.46 10.87 -18.52
N ALA A 107 0.09 12.00 -18.06
CA ALA A 107 1.53 12.20 -17.98
C ALA A 107 2.16 11.47 -16.79
N THR A 108 1.40 11.24 -15.74
CA THR A 108 1.89 10.64 -14.50
C THR A 108 1.33 9.24 -14.24
N GLY A 109 0.14 8.93 -14.73
CA GLY A 109 -0.63 7.73 -14.39
C GLY A 109 -1.30 7.81 -13.02
N ASN A 110 -1.06 8.85 -12.24
CA ASN A 110 -1.64 9.05 -10.92
C ASN A 110 -3.00 9.75 -11.02
N ILE A 111 -3.79 9.64 -9.95
CA ILE A 111 -5.06 10.38 -9.84
C ILE A 111 -4.84 11.86 -10.14
N ASP A 112 -5.72 12.44 -10.94
CA ASP A 112 -5.65 13.86 -11.34
C ASP A 112 -6.27 14.74 -10.25
N PRO A 113 -5.48 15.55 -9.50
CA PRO A 113 -6.01 16.38 -8.43
C PRO A 113 -7.03 17.41 -8.90
N ASP A 114 -6.94 17.86 -10.17
CA ASP A 114 -7.87 18.85 -10.73
C ASP A 114 -9.29 18.31 -10.88
N LYS A 115 -9.45 16.99 -10.87
CA LYS A 115 -10.74 16.32 -11.02
C LYS A 115 -11.35 15.87 -9.69
N ILE A 116 -10.61 15.93 -8.58
CA ILE A 116 -11.06 15.41 -7.28
C ILE A 116 -12.23 16.22 -6.72
N GLU A 117 -12.11 17.55 -6.70
CA GLU A 117 -13.14 18.42 -6.10
C GLU A 117 -14.51 18.26 -6.75
N ALA A 118 -14.54 17.98 -8.06
CA ALA A 118 -15.79 17.83 -8.82
C ALA A 118 -16.65 16.61 -8.40
N VAL A 119 -16.04 15.63 -7.74
CA VAL A 119 -16.74 14.39 -7.31
C VAL A 119 -16.97 14.33 -5.80
N ILE A 120 -16.52 15.34 -5.05
CA ILE A 120 -16.77 15.42 -3.60
C ILE A 120 -18.26 15.64 -3.33
N THR A 121 -18.80 14.84 -2.43
CA THR A 121 -20.18 14.98 -1.92
C THR A 121 -20.17 15.05 -0.39
N HIS A 122 -21.32 15.32 0.20
CA HIS A 122 -21.50 15.27 1.65
C HIS A 122 -21.26 13.86 2.26
N LYS A 123 -21.10 12.82 1.43
CA LYS A 123 -20.80 11.45 1.83
C LYS A 123 -19.31 11.10 1.69
N THR A 124 -18.52 11.96 1.06
CA THR A 124 -17.09 11.74 0.87
C THR A 124 -16.38 11.89 2.20
N THR A 125 -15.61 10.87 2.59
CA THR A 125 -14.93 10.83 3.89
C THR A 125 -13.43 10.55 3.78
N ALA A 126 -12.97 10.11 2.61
CA ALA A 126 -11.55 9.86 2.38
C ALA A 126 -11.17 9.97 0.91
N ILE A 127 -9.90 10.24 0.67
CA ILE A 127 -9.24 10.13 -0.64
C ILE A 127 -8.15 9.06 -0.48
N MET A 128 -8.16 8.06 -1.35
CA MET A 128 -7.18 6.97 -1.38
C MET A 128 -6.40 7.05 -2.71
N PRO A 129 -5.33 7.85 -2.78
CA PRO A 129 -4.50 7.94 -3.97
C PRO A 129 -3.61 6.70 -4.10
N VAL A 130 -3.09 6.46 -5.31
CA VAL A 130 -2.18 5.37 -5.61
C VAL A 130 -0.94 5.92 -6.27
N HIS A 131 0.23 5.61 -5.72
CA HIS A 131 1.54 5.93 -6.30
C HIS A 131 1.86 4.92 -7.40
N VAL A 132 1.30 5.13 -8.59
CA VAL A 132 1.36 4.16 -9.70
C VAL A 132 2.81 3.94 -10.13
N TYR A 133 3.23 2.66 -10.17
CA TYR A 133 4.61 2.25 -10.47
C TYR A 133 5.68 2.94 -9.63
N GLY A 134 5.36 3.34 -8.41
CA GLY A 134 6.29 4.02 -7.50
C GLY A 134 6.49 5.51 -7.79
N LYS A 135 5.74 6.10 -8.73
CA LYS A 135 5.74 7.55 -8.97
C LYS A 135 4.81 8.22 -7.95
N PRO A 136 5.31 9.14 -7.09
CA PRO A 136 4.47 9.79 -6.10
C PRO A 136 3.32 10.58 -6.72
N CYS A 137 2.15 10.52 -6.08
CA CYS A 137 1.06 11.45 -6.36
C CYS A 137 1.45 12.88 -5.92
N ASP A 138 0.74 13.88 -6.41
CA ASP A 138 0.82 15.24 -5.89
C ASP A 138 0.10 15.30 -4.53
N THR A 139 0.82 14.83 -3.50
CA THR A 139 0.27 14.70 -2.15
C THR A 139 -0.09 16.04 -1.53
N ASP A 140 0.64 17.09 -1.86
CA ASP A 140 0.41 18.43 -1.30
C ASP A 140 -0.92 19.01 -1.80
N ARG A 141 -1.20 18.84 -3.11
CA ARG A 141 -2.49 19.25 -3.68
C ARG A 141 -3.65 18.41 -3.17
N ILE A 142 -3.46 17.09 -3.07
CA ILE A 142 -4.49 16.19 -2.54
C ILE A 142 -4.78 16.53 -1.08
N GLN A 143 -3.75 16.79 -0.27
CA GLN A 143 -3.92 17.20 1.12
C GLN A 143 -4.68 18.53 1.23
N ALA A 144 -4.31 19.52 0.42
CA ALA A 144 -5.01 20.82 0.40
C ALA A 144 -6.52 20.68 0.02
N ILE A 145 -6.88 19.69 -0.79
CA ILE A 145 -8.28 19.37 -1.09
C ILE A 145 -8.96 18.72 0.11
N ALA A 146 -8.28 17.81 0.79
CA ALA A 146 -8.82 17.10 1.95
C ALA A 146 -9.00 18.01 3.18
N ASP A 147 -8.22 19.08 3.29
CA ASP A 147 -8.28 20.04 4.39
C ASP A 147 -9.45 21.05 4.27
N LYS A 148 -10.08 21.15 3.09
CA LYS A 148 -11.28 22.00 2.84
C LYS A 148 -12.54 21.33 3.34
#